data_db81bcc430fbec447975b406cfcbec4f
#
_entry.id   db81bcc430fbec447975b406cfcbec4f
#
_cell.length_a   1.000
_cell.length_b   1.000
_cell.length_c   1.000
_cell.angle_alpha   90.00
_cell.angle_beta   90.00
_cell.angle_gamma   90.00
#
_symmetry.space_group_name_H-M   'P 1'
#
loop_
_entity.id
_entity.type
_entity.pdbx_description
1 polymer ?
#
loop_
_entity_poly.entity_id
_entity_poly.type
_entity_poly.pdbx_seq_one_letter_code
_entity_poly.pdbx_strand_id
1 'polypeptide(L)' 'MKEIVEVIAKAIVDNPNEVVVTEREDGRSLVIELKVADEDKTRVIGKGGRVADSIRSIVNATSTKENKRVYVKIV' A
#
# COMPACT_ATOMS: atom_id res chain seq x y z
N MET A 1 5.71 7.93 3.38
CA MET A 1 5.45 6.52 2.97
C MET A 1 4.11 6.32 2.31
N LYS A 2 3.05 6.89 2.82
CA LYS A 2 1.73 6.70 2.20
C LYS A 2 1.66 7.26 0.78
N GLU A 3 2.43 8.29 0.46
CA GLU A 3 2.44 8.90 -0.86
C GLU A 3 2.88 7.91 -1.94
N ILE A 4 3.85 7.06 -1.63
CA ILE A 4 4.34 6.02 -2.55
C ILE A 4 3.22 5.02 -2.85
N VAL A 5 2.54 4.56 -1.81
CA VAL A 5 1.43 3.61 -1.95
C VAL A 5 0.29 4.24 -2.75
N GLU A 6 -0.02 5.50 -2.48
CA GLU A 6 -1.06 6.23 -3.20
C GLU A 6 -0.77 6.34 -4.69
N VAL A 7 0.46 6.74 -5.05
CA VAL A 7 0.87 6.86 -6.45
C VAL A 7 0.77 5.53 -7.18
N ILE A 8 1.26 4.46 -6.56
CA ILE A 8 1.23 3.12 -7.16
C ILE A 8 -0.21 2.64 -7.33
N ALA A 9 -1.03 2.78 -6.29
CA ALA A 9 -2.42 2.33 -6.34
C ALA A 9 -3.21 3.07 -7.41
N LYS A 10 -3.08 4.39 -7.47
CA LYS A 10 -3.78 5.19 -8.48
C LYS A 10 -3.38 4.86 -9.91
N ALA A 11 -2.15 4.40 -10.11
CA ALA A 11 -1.67 3.99 -11.43
C ALA A 11 -2.24 2.66 -11.90
N ILE A 12 -2.72 1.82 -10.98
CA ILE A 12 -3.16 0.45 -11.26
C ILE A 12 -4.68 0.35 -11.36
N VAL A 13 -5.41 1.13 -10.56
CA VAL A 13 -6.86 0.97 -10.43
C VAL A 13 -7.64 1.69 -11.53
N ASP A 14 -8.87 1.25 -11.75
CA ASP A 14 -9.79 1.92 -12.67
C ASP A 14 -10.50 3.12 -12.02
N ASN A 15 -10.56 3.14 -10.70
CA ASN A 15 -11.26 4.18 -9.93
C ASN A 15 -10.30 4.91 -9.00
N PRO A 16 -9.38 5.72 -9.55
CA PRO A 16 -8.37 6.39 -8.72
C PRO A 16 -8.96 7.37 -7.71
N ASN A 17 -10.14 7.89 -7.97
CA ASN A 17 -10.81 8.80 -7.04
C ASN A 17 -11.26 8.11 -5.75
N GLU A 18 -11.34 6.78 -5.75
CA GLU A 18 -11.73 6.00 -4.57
C GLU A 18 -10.56 5.47 -3.78
N VAL A 19 -9.34 5.77 -4.22
CA VAL A 19 -8.14 5.38 -3.47
C VAL A 19 -8.01 6.25 -2.23
N VAL A 20 -7.97 5.61 -1.07
CA VAL A 20 -7.73 6.28 0.21
C VAL A 20 -6.60 5.56 0.90
N VAL A 21 -5.57 6.29 1.26
CA VAL A 21 -4.42 5.73 1.98
C VAL A 21 -4.32 6.43 3.32
N THR A 22 -4.29 5.64 4.38
CA THR A 22 -4.11 6.16 5.74
C THR A 22 -2.83 5.58 6.33
N GLU A 23 -2.23 6.32 7.23
CA GLU A 23 -0.98 5.97 7.86
C GLU A 23 -1.13 6.08 9.37
N ARG A 24 -0.71 5.05 10.09
CA ARG A 24 -0.78 5.00 11.54
C ARG A 24 0.52 4.49 12.12
N GLU A 25 1.07 5.18 13.10
CA GLU A 25 2.23 4.71 13.84
C GLU A 25 1.80 3.82 15.00
N ASP A 26 2.55 2.74 15.20
CA ASP A 26 2.33 1.81 16.29
C ASP A 26 3.71 1.40 16.81
N GLY A 27 4.23 2.14 17.80
CA GLY A 27 5.57 1.95 18.31
C GLY A 27 6.62 2.17 17.23
N ARG A 28 7.42 1.14 16.93
CA ARG A 28 8.42 1.20 15.85
C ARG A 28 7.88 0.75 14.51
N SER A 29 6.59 0.48 14.47
CA SER A 29 5.93 0.02 13.25
C SER A 29 5.10 1.13 12.64
N LEU A 30 4.98 1.10 11.33
CA LEU A 30 4.13 1.99 10.57
C LEU A 30 3.14 1.12 9.81
N VAL A 31 1.86 1.36 10.01
CA VAL A 31 0.81 0.62 9.32
C VAL A 31 0.18 1.54 8.28
N ILE A 32 0.24 1.12 7.03
CA ILE A 32 -0.37 1.84 5.92
C ILE A 32 -1.59 1.04 5.49
N GLU A 33 -2.75 1.67 5.54
CA GLU A 33 -3.99 1.04 5.09
C GLU A 33 -4.38 1.62 3.74
N LEU A 34 -4.51 0.73 2.76
CA LEU A 34 -4.91 1.08 1.41
C LEU A 34 -6.34 0.63 1.19
N LYS A 35 -7.20 1.58 0.89
CA LYS A 35 -8.59 1.32 0.52
C LYS A 35 -8.78 1.69 -0.94
N VAL A 36 -9.42 0.81 -1.69
CA VAL A 36 -9.75 1.04 -3.09
C VAL A 36 -11.21 0.64 -3.33
N ALA A 37 -11.75 0.96 -4.50
CA ALA A 37 -13.07 0.47 -4.89
C ALA A 37 -13.07 -1.07 -4.84
N ASP A 38 -14.20 -1.65 -4.45
CA ASP A 38 -14.32 -3.12 -4.33
C ASP A 38 -13.92 -3.83 -5.61
N GLU A 39 -14.28 -3.30 -6.76
CA GLU A 39 -13.93 -3.87 -8.06
C GLU A 39 -12.45 -3.79 -8.38
N ASP A 40 -11.71 -2.91 -7.71
CA ASP A 40 -10.27 -2.75 -7.90
C ASP A 40 -9.41 -3.58 -6.95
N LYS A 41 -10.00 -4.18 -5.92
CA LYS A 41 -9.25 -4.95 -4.92
C LYS A 41 -8.42 -6.07 -5.54
N THR A 42 -8.99 -6.79 -6.49
CA THR A 42 -8.28 -7.87 -7.17
C THR A 42 -7.06 -7.36 -7.92
N ARG A 43 -7.13 -6.16 -8.48
CA ARG A 43 -5.99 -5.55 -9.20
C ARG A 43 -4.85 -5.20 -8.27
N VAL A 44 -5.15 -4.60 -7.10
CA VAL A 44 -4.10 -4.21 -6.16
C VAL A 44 -3.51 -5.38 -5.41
N ILE A 45 -4.25 -6.47 -5.28
CA ILE A 45 -3.74 -7.72 -4.72
C ILE A 45 -2.91 -8.44 -5.78
N GLY A 46 -3.44 -8.54 -7.00
CA GLY A 46 -2.81 -9.23 -8.11
C GLY A 46 -2.94 -10.75 -7.99
N LYS A 47 -2.53 -11.43 -9.03
CA LYS A 47 -2.59 -12.88 -9.08
C LYS A 47 -1.64 -13.49 -8.05
N GLY A 48 -2.19 -14.27 -7.12
CA GLY A 48 -1.40 -14.86 -6.05
C GLY A 48 -0.81 -13.85 -5.08
N GLY A 49 -1.36 -12.64 -5.01
CA GLY A 49 -0.88 -11.59 -4.12
C GLY A 49 0.38 -10.86 -4.61
N ARG A 50 0.76 -11.05 -5.87
CA ARG A 50 2.04 -10.54 -6.39
C ARG A 50 2.13 -9.02 -6.44
N VAL A 51 1.04 -8.34 -6.79
CA VAL A 51 1.04 -6.88 -6.84
C VAL A 51 1.17 -6.31 -5.43
N ALA A 52 0.40 -6.84 -4.49
CA ALA A 52 0.48 -6.43 -3.09
C ALA A 52 1.87 -6.67 -2.51
N ASP A 53 2.48 -7.81 -2.82
CA ASP A 53 3.82 -8.13 -2.36
C ASP A 53 4.86 -7.18 -2.97
N SER A 54 4.68 -6.79 -4.22
CA SER A 54 5.57 -5.82 -4.86
C SER A 54 5.47 -4.45 -4.21
N ILE A 55 4.27 -4.01 -3.86
CA ILE A 55 4.07 -2.76 -3.13
C ILE A 55 4.77 -2.83 -1.77
N ARG A 56 4.61 -3.93 -1.06
CA ARG A 56 5.27 -4.15 0.24
C ARG A 56 6.78 -4.12 0.11
N SER A 57 7.33 -4.72 -0.94
CA SER A 57 8.77 -4.74 -1.17
C SER A 57 9.33 -3.35 -1.41
N ILE A 58 8.65 -2.53 -2.21
CA ILE A 58 9.07 -1.15 -2.48
C ILE A 58 9.03 -0.33 -1.18
N VAL A 59 7.96 -0.45 -0.43
CA VAL A 59 7.77 0.28 0.82
C VAL A 59 8.84 -0.13 1.85
N ASN A 60 9.10 -1.43 1.98
CA ASN A 60 10.12 -1.92 2.91
C ASN A 60 11.52 -1.49 2.52
N ALA A 61 11.84 -1.47 1.24
CA ALA A 61 13.14 -0.99 0.76
C ALA A 61 13.36 0.47 1.11
N THR A 62 12.29 1.29 1.04
CA THR A 62 12.35 2.70 1.40
C THR A 62 12.45 2.89 2.92
N SER A 63 11.75 2.05 3.69
CA SER A 63 11.67 2.19 5.14
C SER A 63 12.95 1.80 5.88
N THR A 64 13.85 1.03 5.26
CA THR A 64 15.12 0.65 5.90
C THR A 64 15.96 1.86 6.29
N LYS A 65 15.84 2.96 5.55
CA LYS A 65 16.55 4.20 5.86
C LYS A 65 16.04 4.86 7.13
N GLU A 66 14.78 4.62 7.49
CA GLU A 66 14.13 5.22 8.65
C GLU A 66 14.12 4.30 9.85
N ASN A 67 14.63 3.07 9.69
CA ASN A 67 14.70 2.07 10.76
C ASN A 67 13.33 1.74 11.35
N LYS A 68 12.30 1.75 10.52
CA LYS A 68 10.93 1.40 10.91
C LYS A 68 10.45 0.19 10.12
N ARG A 69 9.61 -0.63 10.74
CA ARG A 69 8.90 -1.70 10.05
C ARG A 69 7.62 -1.12 9.47
N VAL A 70 7.39 -1.38 8.20
CA VAL A 70 6.19 -0.89 7.51
C VAL A 70 5.33 -2.07 7.07
N TYR A 71 4.07 -2.00 7.43
CA TYR A 71 3.06 -2.99 7.03
C TYR A 71 2.05 -2.31 6.13
N VAL A 72 1.77 -2.91 4.98
CA VAL A 72 0.74 -2.43 4.06
C VAL A 72 -0.44 -3.38 4.12
N LYS A 73 -1.58 -2.84 4.48
CA LYS A 73 -2.82 -3.60 4.62
C LYS A 73 -3.83 -3.10 3.59
N ILE A 74 -4.35 -4.01 2.80
CA ILE A 74 -5.40 -3.71 1.82
C ILE A 74 -6.75 -4.01 2.47
N VAL A 75 -7.57 -3.00 2.58
CA VAL A 75 -8.87 -3.10 3.25
C VAL A 75 -10.04 -2.92 2.30
#